data_89c8bf8031ea178f01de12e83dd7ebed
#
_entry.id   89c8bf8031ea178f01de12e83dd7ebed
#
_cell.length_a   1.000
_cell.length_b   1.000
_cell.length_c   1.000
_cell.angle_alpha   90.00
_cell.angle_beta   90.00
_cell.angle_gamma   90.00
#
_symmetry.space_group_name_H-M   'P 1'
#
loop_
_entity.id
_entity.type
_entity.pdbx_description
1 polymer ?
#
loop_
_entity_poly.entity_id
_entity_poly.type
_entity_poly.pdbx_seq_one_letter_code
_entity_poly.pdbx_strand_id
1 'polypeptide(L)'
;MVESVTAESGTHVSPNGTDDQVSPHIPDLVLCAVEESLARAWQTVVDSVDGSARVHRGSVLDVEADAVVSPTNSYGWMRNGIDAVYARAFPEVQQEVRSAVLAYHGGELPIGQAVVVPTGEITPAWLISTPTMREPGEELPEHTVHPYLAARAVFLRWRDGKLDHGVELRRVVRTIAMPGLGTGSGGVTPETCARQVAVAWTEVFGTR
;
A
#
# COMPACT_ATOMS: atom_id res chain seq x y z
N MET A 1 -11.57 5.39 79.48
CA MET A 1 -10.50 4.77 78.74
C MET A 1 -10.91 4.95 77.24
N VAL A 2 -10.32 5.91 76.58
CA VAL A 2 -10.62 6.28 75.22
C VAL A 2 -9.35 6.07 74.46
N GLU A 3 -9.34 5.11 73.51
CA GLU A 3 -8.23 4.90 72.59
C GLU A 3 -8.50 5.65 71.27
N SER A 4 -7.59 6.53 70.98
CA SER A 4 -7.52 7.30 69.76
C SER A 4 -6.96 6.45 68.63
N VAL A 5 -7.72 6.37 67.51
CA VAL A 5 -7.23 5.75 66.25
C VAL A 5 -6.75 6.87 65.33
N THR A 6 -5.48 6.81 65.00
CA THR A 6 -4.80 7.70 64.07
C THR A 6 -5.19 7.38 62.65
N ALA A 7 -5.55 8.44 61.89
CA ALA A 7 -5.84 8.37 60.46
C ALA A 7 -4.53 8.27 59.64
N GLU A 8 -4.38 7.22 58.84
CA GLU A 8 -3.33 7.11 57.82
C GLU A 8 -3.74 7.85 56.55
N SER A 9 -2.89 8.77 56.14
CA SER A 9 -3.01 9.53 54.90
C SER A 9 -2.69 8.63 53.68
N GLY A 10 -3.72 8.23 52.96
CA GLY A 10 -3.57 7.55 51.68
C GLY A 10 -3.04 8.50 50.60
N THR A 11 -1.82 8.25 50.17
CA THR A 11 -1.22 8.90 48.99
C THR A 11 -1.95 8.44 47.74
N HIS A 12 -2.65 9.39 47.12
CA HIS A 12 -3.32 9.21 45.82
C HIS A 12 -2.24 9.15 44.74
N VAL A 13 -1.89 7.94 44.28
CA VAL A 13 -1.08 7.75 43.06
C VAL A 13 -1.99 7.95 41.86
N SER A 14 -1.86 9.08 41.19
CA SER A 14 -2.44 9.28 39.87
C SER A 14 -1.82 8.29 38.88
N PRO A 15 -2.59 7.53 38.08
CA PRO A 15 -2.03 6.80 36.98
C PRO A 15 -1.66 7.82 35.88
N ASN A 16 -0.37 8.08 35.71
CA ASN A 16 0.15 8.73 34.53
C ASN A 16 -0.18 7.82 33.33
N GLY A 17 -1.33 8.05 32.71
CA GLY A 17 -1.56 7.61 31.35
C GLY A 17 -0.58 8.36 30.45
N THR A 18 0.49 7.71 30.05
CA THR A 18 1.23 8.12 28.87
C THR A 18 0.26 7.97 27.71
N ASP A 19 -0.37 9.09 27.38
CA ASP A 19 -1.05 9.27 26.11
C ASP A 19 0.03 9.08 25.05
N ASP A 20 0.08 7.89 24.48
CA ASP A 20 0.94 7.53 23.37
C ASP A 20 0.37 8.32 22.18
N GLN A 21 0.81 9.58 22.06
CA GLN A 21 0.56 10.44 20.90
C GLN A 21 1.25 9.74 19.72
N VAL A 22 0.58 8.72 19.17
CA VAL A 22 0.97 8.09 17.91
C VAL A 22 0.88 9.18 16.86
N SER A 23 2.00 9.82 16.56
CA SER A 23 2.17 10.65 15.37
C SER A 23 1.51 9.92 14.20
N PRO A 24 0.79 10.60 13.29
CA PRO A 24 0.16 9.93 12.17
C PRO A 24 1.24 9.16 11.40
N HIS A 25 1.25 7.86 11.62
CA HIS A 25 2.25 6.98 11.03
C HIS A 25 1.94 6.91 9.54
N ILE A 26 2.87 7.35 8.71
CA ILE A 26 2.83 7.18 7.26
C ILE A 26 3.69 5.97 6.89
N PRO A 27 3.41 5.24 5.80
CA PRO A 27 4.22 4.09 5.43
C PRO A 27 5.56 4.52 4.84
N ASP A 28 6.59 3.68 5.01
CA ASP A 28 7.81 3.77 4.22
C ASP A 28 7.49 3.32 2.79
N LEU A 29 7.56 4.24 1.82
CA LEU A 29 7.25 3.95 0.42
C LEU A 29 8.54 3.71 -0.38
N VAL A 30 8.69 2.51 -0.95
CA VAL A 30 9.79 2.16 -1.83
C VAL A 30 9.29 2.10 -3.26
N LEU A 31 9.67 3.09 -4.06
CA LEU A 31 9.29 3.22 -5.46
C LEU A 31 10.29 2.44 -6.32
N CYS A 32 9.88 1.31 -6.88
CA CYS A 32 10.75 0.37 -7.57
C CYS A 32 10.72 0.58 -9.08
N ALA A 33 11.87 0.57 -9.72
CA ALA A 33 12.00 0.69 -11.16
C ALA A 33 13.17 -0.12 -11.70
N VAL A 34 12.91 -0.97 -12.67
CA VAL A 34 13.94 -1.65 -13.47
C VAL A 34 14.44 -0.69 -14.57
N GLU A 35 13.53 0.10 -15.15
CA GLU A 35 13.84 1.03 -16.22
C GLU A 35 14.30 2.38 -15.67
N GLU A 36 15.40 2.92 -16.25
CA GLU A 36 16.00 4.18 -15.81
C GLU A 36 15.06 5.40 -15.95
N SER A 37 14.19 5.39 -16.96
CA SER A 37 13.18 6.43 -17.18
C SER A 37 12.20 6.50 -16.00
N LEU A 38 11.72 5.34 -15.54
CA LEU A 38 10.82 5.27 -14.39
C LEU A 38 11.56 5.62 -13.09
N ALA A 39 12.82 5.19 -12.93
CA ALA A 39 13.62 5.53 -11.75
C ALA A 39 13.82 7.05 -11.61
N ARG A 40 14.08 7.75 -12.72
CA ARG A 40 14.17 9.22 -12.73
C ARG A 40 12.85 9.89 -12.42
N ALA A 41 11.75 9.38 -12.98
CA ALA A 41 10.42 9.89 -12.67
C ALA A 41 10.07 9.69 -11.20
N TRP A 42 10.40 8.54 -10.61
CA TRP A 42 10.21 8.28 -9.18
C TRP A 42 10.99 9.22 -8.28
N GLN A 43 12.19 9.68 -8.71
CA GLN A 43 12.95 10.64 -7.93
C GLN A 43 12.18 11.95 -7.74
N THR A 44 11.41 12.39 -8.73
CA THR A 44 10.58 13.60 -8.60
C THR A 44 9.46 13.43 -7.54
N VAL A 45 8.98 12.21 -7.33
CA VAL A 45 8.02 11.91 -6.24
C VAL A 45 8.71 12.06 -4.90
N VAL A 46 9.87 11.41 -4.71
CA VAL A 46 10.65 11.47 -3.46
C VAL A 46 10.95 12.92 -3.08
N ASP A 47 11.33 13.75 -4.08
CA ASP A 47 11.67 15.15 -3.87
C ASP A 47 10.44 16.02 -3.53
N SER A 48 9.24 15.55 -3.81
CA SER A 48 7.97 16.30 -3.66
C SER A 48 7.12 15.89 -2.48
N VAL A 49 7.40 14.73 -1.86
CA VAL A 49 6.61 14.23 -0.74
C VAL A 49 7.38 14.35 0.56
N ASP A 50 6.70 14.84 1.59
CA ASP A 50 7.27 14.84 2.95
C ASP A 50 7.20 13.42 3.50
N GLY A 51 8.34 12.86 3.89
CA GLY A 51 8.38 11.61 4.60
C GLY A 51 9.29 10.54 4.01
N SER A 52 8.92 9.27 4.26
CA SER A 52 9.76 8.10 4.09
C SER A 52 9.63 7.49 2.69
N ALA A 53 9.77 8.29 1.62
CA ALA A 53 9.79 7.75 0.27
C ALA A 53 11.24 7.63 -0.24
N ARG A 54 11.54 6.54 -0.96
CA ARG A 54 12.84 6.31 -1.60
C ARG A 54 12.69 5.56 -2.91
N VAL A 55 13.66 5.74 -3.81
CA VAL A 55 13.73 4.99 -5.07
C VAL A 55 14.62 3.76 -4.89
N HIS A 56 14.13 2.62 -5.36
CA HIS A 56 14.92 1.41 -5.56
C HIS A 56 15.09 1.15 -7.07
N ARG A 57 16.34 1.07 -7.53
CA ARG A 57 16.69 0.74 -8.91
C ARG A 57 16.89 -0.76 -9.02
N GLY A 58 15.84 -1.48 -9.41
CA GLY A 58 15.83 -2.93 -9.45
C GLY A 58 14.44 -3.52 -9.36
N SER A 59 14.38 -4.81 -9.17
CA SER A 59 13.11 -5.53 -8.99
C SER A 59 12.47 -5.15 -7.66
N VAL A 60 11.15 -5.07 -7.65
CA VAL A 60 10.37 -4.89 -6.42
C VAL A 60 10.57 -6.05 -5.42
N LEU A 61 10.95 -7.24 -5.92
CA LEU A 61 11.25 -8.41 -5.09
C LEU A 61 12.64 -8.38 -4.43
N ASP A 62 13.50 -7.43 -4.81
CA ASP A 62 14.82 -7.23 -4.18
C ASP A 62 14.72 -6.34 -2.92
N VAL A 63 13.51 -5.86 -2.60
CA VAL A 63 13.26 -4.95 -1.47
C VAL A 63 12.67 -5.73 -0.31
N GLU A 64 13.27 -5.59 0.87
CA GLU A 64 12.61 -6.00 2.12
C GLU A 64 11.44 -5.05 2.40
N ALA A 65 10.24 -5.52 2.09
CA ALA A 65 9.00 -4.79 2.32
C ALA A 65 7.96 -5.72 2.96
N ASP A 66 7.05 -5.15 3.75
CA ASP A 66 5.94 -5.93 4.34
C ASP A 66 4.86 -6.21 3.30
N ALA A 67 4.69 -5.28 2.34
CA ALA A 67 3.74 -5.42 1.26
C ALA A 67 4.31 -4.98 -0.10
N VAL A 68 3.89 -5.66 -1.16
CA VAL A 68 4.12 -5.27 -2.56
C VAL A 68 2.82 -4.85 -3.22
N VAL A 69 2.88 -3.88 -4.13
CA VAL A 69 1.72 -3.43 -4.90
C VAL A 69 1.68 -4.12 -6.25
N SER A 70 0.51 -4.66 -6.60
CA SER A 70 0.23 -5.28 -7.90
C SER A 70 -0.75 -4.39 -8.69
N PRO A 71 -0.28 -3.72 -9.77
CA PRO A 71 -1.12 -2.89 -10.64
C PRO A 71 -1.88 -3.74 -11.66
N THR A 72 -2.70 -4.61 -11.19
CA THR A 72 -3.39 -5.67 -11.94
C THR A 72 -4.52 -5.13 -12.86
N ASN A 73 -5.33 -6.03 -13.40
CA ASN A 73 -6.61 -5.75 -14.03
C ASN A 73 -7.77 -6.05 -13.07
N SER A 74 -8.98 -5.60 -13.42
CA SER A 74 -10.17 -5.73 -12.56
C SER A 74 -10.54 -7.17 -12.19
N TYR A 75 -10.07 -8.17 -12.92
CA TYR A 75 -10.38 -9.59 -12.68
C TYR A 75 -9.29 -10.34 -11.91
N GLY A 76 -8.17 -9.69 -11.60
CA GLY A 76 -7.04 -10.28 -10.88
C GLY A 76 -6.27 -11.35 -11.66
N TRP A 77 -6.24 -11.26 -13.00
CA TRP A 77 -5.42 -12.14 -13.82
C TRP A 77 -3.96 -11.65 -13.83
N MET A 78 -3.05 -12.48 -13.34
CA MET A 78 -1.64 -12.16 -13.15
C MET A 78 -0.75 -12.83 -14.20
N ARG A 79 -0.99 -12.52 -15.48
CA ARG A 79 -0.33 -13.21 -16.61
C ARG A 79 0.74 -12.39 -17.31
N ASN A 80 0.79 -11.09 -17.10
CA ASN A 80 1.68 -10.18 -17.83
C ASN A 80 2.43 -9.24 -16.88
N GLY A 81 3.55 -8.70 -17.35
CA GLY A 81 4.32 -7.68 -16.64
C GLY A 81 4.74 -8.12 -15.24
N ILE A 82 4.64 -7.21 -14.29
CA ILE A 82 5.00 -7.44 -12.88
C ILE A 82 4.11 -8.49 -12.23
N ASP A 83 2.84 -8.60 -12.63
CA ASP A 83 1.93 -9.60 -12.08
C ASP A 83 2.37 -11.02 -12.39
N ALA A 84 2.92 -11.27 -13.60
CA ALA A 84 3.51 -12.56 -13.93
C ALA A 84 4.78 -12.87 -13.12
N VAL A 85 5.50 -11.85 -12.66
CA VAL A 85 6.64 -12.00 -11.75
C VAL A 85 6.12 -12.42 -10.37
N TYR A 86 5.09 -11.76 -9.86
CA TYR A 86 4.46 -12.13 -8.58
C TYR A 86 3.85 -13.54 -8.61
N ALA A 87 3.14 -13.90 -9.68
CA ALA A 87 2.54 -15.22 -9.81
C ALA A 87 3.58 -16.36 -9.85
N ARG A 88 4.81 -16.09 -10.31
CA ARG A 88 5.93 -17.04 -10.24
C ARG A 88 6.61 -17.08 -8.86
N ALA A 89 6.71 -15.93 -8.20
CA ALA A 89 7.33 -15.82 -6.88
C ALA A 89 6.40 -16.35 -5.77
N PHE A 90 5.09 -16.15 -5.92
CA PHE A 90 4.05 -16.48 -4.94
C PHE A 90 2.99 -17.37 -5.62
N PRO A 91 3.14 -18.69 -5.64
CA PRO A 91 2.33 -19.59 -6.47
C PRO A 91 0.81 -19.47 -6.29
N GLU A 92 0.33 -19.21 -5.08
CA GLU A 92 -1.11 -19.11 -4.75
C GLU A 92 -1.68 -17.69 -4.93
N VAL A 93 -0.83 -16.68 -5.13
CA VAL A 93 -1.24 -15.27 -5.04
C VAL A 93 -2.32 -14.88 -6.04
N GLN A 94 -2.28 -15.41 -7.26
CA GLN A 94 -3.34 -15.14 -8.25
C GLN A 94 -4.70 -15.68 -7.79
N GLN A 95 -4.71 -16.87 -7.18
CA GLN A 95 -5.94 -17.46 -6.65
C GLN A 95 -6.46 -16.64 -5.47
N GLU A 96 -5.58 -16.21 -4.57
CA GLU A 96 -5.94 -15.35 -3.44
C GLU A 96 -6.55 -14.03 -3.90
N VAL A 97 -5.91 -13.32 -4.85
CA VAL A 97 -6.44 -12.07 -5.43
C VAL A 97 -7.82 -12.31 -6.04
N ARG A 98 -7.99 -13.34 -6.86
CA ARG A 98 -9.27 -13.62 -7.53
C ARG A 98 -10.36 -14.03 -6.55
N SER A 99 -10.02 -14.78 -5.50
CA SER A 99 -10.95 -15.16 -4.44
C SER A 99 -11.42 -13.92 -3.66
N ALA A 100 -10.50 -13.00 -3.33
CA ALA A 100 -10.84 -11.73 -2.68
C ALA A 100 -11.70 -10.84 -3.59
N VAL A 101 -11.36 -10.73 -4.87
CA VAL A 101 -12.17 -9.98 -5.86
C VAL A 101 -13.57 -10.56 -5.99
N LEU A 102 -13.71 -11.88 -6.01
CA LEU A 102 -15.01 -12.52 -6.04
C LEU A 102 -15.81 -12.26 -4.76
N ALA A 103 -15.18 -12.44 -3.61
CA ALA A 103 -15.86 -12.33 -2.30
C ALA A 103 -16.32 -10.91 -1.98
N TYR A 104 -15.49 -9.90 -2.27
CA TYR A 104 -15.75 -8.51 -1.86
C TYR A 104 -16.31 -7.62 -2.97
N HIS A 105 -16.15 -8.03 -4.25
CA HIS A 105 -16.52 -7.21 -5.40
C HIS A 105 -17.30 -7.97 -6.48
N GLY A 106 -17.78 -9.18 -6.17
CA GLY A 106 -18.62 -9.95 -7.11
C GLY A 106 -17.91 -10.41 -8.39
N GLY A 107 -16.56 -10.43 -8.38
CA GLY A 107 -15.73 -10.91 -9.49
C GLY A 107 -15.07 -9.82 -10.33
N GLU A 108 -15.36 -8.55 -10.08
CA GLU A 108 -14.72 -7.41 -10.76
C GLU A 108 -14.34 -6.33 -9.74
N LEU A 109 -13.04 -6.13 -9.51
CA LEU A 109 -12.51 -5.09 -8.64
C LEU A 109 -12.52 -3.75 -9.40
N PRO A 110 -13.31 -2.76 -8.96
CA PRO A 110 -13.38 -1.47 -9.64
C PRO A 110 -12.03 -0.72 -9.63
N ILE A 111 -11.74 0.04 -10.69
CA ILE A 111 -10.63 1.00 -10.69
C ILE A 111 -10.80 1.97 -9.51
N GLY A 112 -9.74 2.18 -8.74
CA GLY A 112 -9.78 3.01 -7.53
C GLY A 112 -10.14 2.26 -6.25
N GLN A 113 -10.23 0.93 -6.32
CA GLN A 113 -10.34 0.03 -5.18
C GLN A 113 -9.09 -0.85 -5.04
N ALA A 114 -8.89 -1.43 -3.86
CA ALA A 114 -7.78 -2.35 -3.60
C ALA A 114 -8.21 -3.48 -2.66
N VAL A 115 -7.68 -4.68 -2.92
CA VAL A 115 -7.75 -5.82 -2.00
C VAL A 115 -6.37 -6.18 -1.49
N VAL A 116 -6.29 -6.75 -0.30
CA VAL A 116 -5.04 -7.20 0.33
C VAL A 116 -5.14 -8.69 0.55
N VAL A 117 -4.13 -9.41 0.07
CA VAL A 117 -4.07 -10.86 0.19
C VAL A 117 -2.70 -11.30 0.71
N PRO A 118 -2.60 -12.45 1.40
CA PRO A 118 -1.32 -13.01 1.79
C PRO A 118 -0.54 -13.48 0.54
N THR A 119 0.78 -13.39 0.59
CA THR A 119 1.67 -13.96 -0.43
C THR A 119 2.00 -15.42 -0.17
N GLY A 120 1.84 -15.87 1.06
CA GLY A 120 2.35 -17.14 1.55
C GLY A 120 3.79 -17.07 2.08
N GLU A 121 4.45 -15.94 1.93
CA GLU A 121 5.83 -15.69 2.39
C GLU A 121 5.86 -14.82 3.64
N ILE A 122 7.02 -14.79 4.31
CA ILE A 122 7.24 -13.91 5.47
C ILE A 122 7.52 -12.48 4.99
N THR A 123 8.26 -12.34 3.89
CA THR A 123 8.64 -11.04 3.32
C THR A 123 8.69 -11.13 1.79
N PRO A 124 7.83 -10.38 1.08
CA PRO A 124 6.71 -9.61 1.59
C PRO A 124 5.56 -10.51 2.07
N ALA A 125 4.96 -10.23 3.22
CA ALA A 125 3.84 -11.01 3.73
C ALA A 125 2.52 -10.73 2.97
N TRP A 126 2.40 -9.54 2.38
CA TRP A 126 1.16 -9.06 1.77
C TRP A 126 1.35 -8.59 0.33
N LEU A 127 0.33 -8.80 -0.48
CA LEU A 127 0.17 -8.19 -1.79
C LEU A 127 -1.09 -7.32 -1.78
N ILE A 128 -0.91 -6.04 -2.15
CA ILE A 128 -2.01 -5.08 -2.32
C ILE A 128 -2.31 -5.01 -3.81
N SER A 129 -3.39 -5.66 -4.23
CA SER A 129 -3.84 -5.66 -5.62
C SER A 129 -4.77 -4.48 -5.88
N THR A 130 -4.45 -3.66 -6.87
CA THR A 130 -5.22 -2.49 -7.27
C THR A 130 -5.23 -2.39 -8.80
N PRO A 131 -6.39 -2.43 -9.46
CA PRO A 131 -6.42 -2.45 -10.92
C PRO A 131 -6.07 -1.08 -11.49
N THR A 132 -5.20 -1.07 -12.50
CA THR A 132 -4.93 0.09 -13.36
C THR A 132 -5.68 0.00 -14.69
N MET A 133 -6.20 -1.17 -15.04
CA MET A 133 -6.97 -1.43 -16.26
C MET A 133 -8.12 -2.38 -15.95
N ARG A 134 -9.17 -2.35 -16.76
CA ARG A 134 -10.29 -3.27 -16.62
C ARG A 134 -9.93 -4.64 -17.18
N GLU A 135 -9.57 -4.68 -18.45
CA GLU A 135 -9.23 -5.92 -19.15
C GLU A 135 -7.72 -6.22 -19.10
N PRO A 136 -7.29 -7.48 -19.07
CA PRO A 136 -5.89 -7.83 -19.17
C PRO A 136 -5.24 -7.34 -20.46
N GLY A 137 -4.18 -6.54 -20.36
CA GLY A 137 -3.45 -6.00 -21.51
C GLY A 137 -4.10 -4.81 -22.19
N GLU A 138 -5.11 -4.22 -21.58
CA GLU A 138 -5.75 -3.01 -22.06
C GLU A 138 -4.74 -1.84 -22.10
N GLU A 139 -4.69 -1.13 -23.24
CA GLU A 139 -3.96 0.12 -23.37
C GLU A 139 -4.82 1.27 -22.80
N LEU A 140 -4.22 2.08 -21.94
CA LEU A 140 -4.94 3.15 -21.26
C LEU A 140 -4.96 4.43 -22.10
N PRO A 141 -6.05 5.22 -22.05
CA PRO A 141 -6.09 6.52 -22.71
C PRO A 141 -4.97 7.45 -22.25
N GLU A 142 -4.47 8.31 -23.13
CA GLU A 142 -3.40 9.27 -22.85
C GLU A 142 -3.66 10.14 -21.62
N HIS A 143 -4.92 10.50 -21.39
CA HIS A 143 -5.34 11.34 -20.26
C HIS A 143 -5.90 10.51 -19.08
N THR A 144 -5.52 9.24 -18.99
CA THR A 144 -5.96 8.38 -17.89
C THR A 144 -5.58 8.93 -16.52
N VAL A 145 -6.45 8.72 -15.54
CA VAL A 145 -6.19 8.98 -14.11
C VAL A 145 -6.04 7.70 -13.30
N HIS A 146 -5.93 6.56 -13.97
CA HIS A 146 -5.89 5.25 -13.31
C HIS A 146 -4.69 5.08 -12.38
N PRO A 147 -3.45 5.54 -12.70
CA PRO A 147 -2.35 5.49 -11.74
C PRO A 147 -2.64 6.26 -10.43
N TYR A 148 -3.29 7.42 -10.52
CA TYR A 148 -3.72 8.18 -9.34
C TYR A 148 -4.75 7.40 -8.54
N LEU A 149 -5.79 6.86 -9.19
CA LEU A 149 -6.84 6.11 -8.51
C LEU A 149 -6.30 4.85 -7.85
N ALA A 150 -5.39 4.14 -8.52
CA ALA A 150 -4.73 2.95 -7.98
C ALA A 150 -3.84 3.28 -6.77
N ALA A 151 -2.97 4.29 -6.88
CA ALA A 151 -2.12 4.71 -5.77
C ALA A 151 -2.95 5.17 -4.56
N ARG A 152 -3.98 5.98 -4.81
CA ARG A 152 -4.92 6.44 -3.78
C ARG A 152 -5.60 5.28 -3.07
N ALA A 153 -6.03 4.27 -3.83
CA ALA A 153 -6.65 3.06 -3.27
C ALA A 153 -5.68 2.29 -2.36
N VAL A 154 -4.41 2.14 -2.77
CA VAL A 154 -3.36 1.55 -1.93
C VAL A 154 -3.19 2.31 -0.63
N PHE A 155 -3.04 3.63 -0.69
CA PHE A 155 -2.79 4.47 0.48
C PHE A 155 -3.98 4.51 1.44
N LEU A 156 -5.20 4.62 0.92
CA LEU A 156 -6.42 4.55 1.74
C LEU A 156 -6.59 3.15 2.36
N ARG A 157 -6.35 2.08 1.59
CA ARG A 157 -6.43 0.72 2.10
C ARG A 157 -5.42 0.47 3.21
N TRP A 158 -4.20 1.00 3.08
CA TRP A 158 -3.20 0.95 4.13
C TRP A 158 -3.63 1.72 5.38
N ARG A 159 -4.12 2.96 5.22
CA ARG A 159 -4.45 3.86 6.34
C ARG A 159 -5.66 3.38 7.14
N ASP A 160 -6.72 3.00 6.43
CA ASP A 160 -8.06 2.80 7.00
C ASP A 160 -8.49 1.31 6.96
N GLY A 161 -7.76 0.46 6.23
CA GLY A 161 -8.14 -0.93 5.99
C GLY A 161 -7.85 -1.85 7.17
N LYS A 162 -8.63 -2.92 7.23
CA LYS A 162 -8.44 -4.04 8.16
C LYS A 162 -8.30 -5.34 7.39
N LEU A 163 -7.52 -6.25 7.95
CA LEU A 163 -7.45 -7.65 7.55
C LEU A 163 -8.66 -8.42 8.10
N ASP A 164 -8.90 -9.64 7.62
CA ASP A 164 -10.06 -10.46 7.96
C ASP A 164 -10.26 -10.66 9.48
N HIS A 165 -9.18 -10.64 10.26
CA HIS A 165 -9.25 -10.77 11.73
C HIS A 165 -9.40 -9.42 12.44
N GLY A 166 -9.75 -8.35 11.74
CA GLY A 166 -9.96 -7.02 12.31
C GLY A 166 -8.68 -6.24 12.63
N VAL A 167 -7.50 -6.78 12.35
CA VAL A 167 -6.21 -6.10 12.53
C VAL A 167 -6.06 -5.00 11.49
N GLU A 168 -5.77 -3.78 11.93
CA GLU A 168 -5.51 -2.65 11.05
C GLU A 168 -4.26 -2.92 10.19
N LEU A 169 -4.36 -2.74 8.86
CA LEU A 169 -3.26 -3.02 7.94
C LEU A 169 -1.99 -2.23 8.29
N ARG A 170 -2.13 -0.96 8.67
CA ARG A 170 -1.01 -0.08 9.09
C ARG A 170 -0.23 -0.56 10.31
N ARG A 171 -0.76 -1.52 11.09
CA ARG A 171 -0.05 -2.11 12.24
C ARG A 171 0.91 -3.21 11.83
N VAL A 172 0.65 -3.86 10.70
CA VAL A 172 1.42 -5.02 10.22
C VAL A 172 2.19 -4.72 8.93
N VAL A 173 1.86 -3.64 8.23
CA VAL A 173 2.55 -3.16 7.03
C VAL A 173 3.14 -1.79 7.34
N ARG A 174 4.46 -1.72 7.44
CA ARG A 174 5.21 -0.47 7.63
C ARG A 174 5.84 -0.01 6.33
N THR A 175 6.35 -0.97 5.54
CA THR A 175 7.03 -0.71 4.28
C THR A 175 6.22 -1.26 3.11
N ILE A 176 5.95 -0.40 2.13
CA ILE A 176 5.25 -0.75 0.88
C ILE A 176 6.21 -0.59 -0.28
N ALA A 177 6.43 -1.64 -1.06
CA ALA A 177 7.16 -1.58 -2.33
C ALA A 177 6.18 -1.45 -3.50
N MET A 178 6.33 -0.40 -4.30
CA MET A 178 5.42 -0.03 -5.38
C MET A 178 6.16 0.02 -6.72
N PRO A 179 5.76 -0.78 -7.72
CA PRO A 179 6.26 -0.67 -9.10
C PRO A 179 5.54 0.46 -9.84
N GLY A 180 5.86 0.65 -11.12
CA GLY A 180 5.12 1.55 -12.01
C GLY A 180 3.66 1.12 -12.15
N LEU A 181 2.74 2.08 -12.05
CA LEU A 181 1.31 1.85 -12.16
C LEU A 181 0.84 2.16 -13.59
N GLY A 182 0.42 1.12 -14.32
CA GLY A 182 -0.02 1.24 -15.72
C GLY A 182 1.09 1.54 -16.72
N THR A 183 2.38 1.54 -16.34
CA THR A 183 3.52 1.87 -17.19
C THR A 183 3.96 0.73 -18.13
N GLY A 184 3.48 -0.48 -17.88
CA GLY A 184 3.72 -1.63 -18.77
C GLY A 184 2.69 -1.68 -19.92
N SER A 185 1.86 -2.71 -19.94
CA SER A 185 0.82 -2.90 -20.97
C SER A 185 -0.14 -1.71 -21.10
N GLY A 186 -0.36 -0.95 -20.03
CA GLY A 186 -1.22 0.24 -20.05
C GLY A 186 -0.65 1.43 -20.80
N GLY A 187 0.64 1.45 -21.13
CA GLY A 187 1.27 2.50 -21.94
C GLY A 187 1.41 3.87 -21.26
N VAL A 188 1.15 3.97 -19.96
CA VAL A 188 1.30 5.24 -19.22
C VAL A 188 2.76 5.64 -19.16
N THR A 189 3.07 6.91 -19.45
CA THR A 189 4.44 7.40 -19.33
C THR A 189 4.93 7.43 -17.90
N PRO A 190 6.24 7.19 -17.64
CA PRO A 190 6.82 7.27 -16.29
C PRO A 190 6.50 8.57 -15.58
N GLU A 191 6.57 9.71 -16.27
CA GLU A 191 6.32 11.04 -15.71
C GLU A 191 4.86 11.23 -15.32
N THR A 192 3.92 10.72 -16.12
CA THR A 192 2.49 10.76 -15.80
C THR A 192 2.19 9.89 -14.60
N CYS A 193 2.74 8.66 -14.55
CA CYS A 193 2.60 7.78 -13.41
C CYS A 193 3.13 8.44 -12.13
N ALA A 194 4.36 8.95 -12.16
CA ALA A 194 5.01 9.58 -11.01
C ALA A 194 4.20 10.77 -10.48
N ARG A 195 3.82 11.71 -11.36
CA ARG A 195 3.00 12.86 -10.98
C ARG A 195 1.69 12.44 -10.30
N GLN A 196 1.01 11.43 -10.85
CA GLN A 196 -0.26 10.95 -10.31
C GLN A 196 -0.09 10.27 -8.96
N VAL A 197 0.97 9.50 -8.75
CA VAL A 197 1.28 8.89 -7.43
C VAL A 197 1.60 9.96 -6.39
N ALA A 198 2.37 11.02 -6.75
CA ALA A 198 2.65 12.12 -5.85
C ALA A 198 1.38 12.87 -5.41
N VAL A 199 0.44 13.11 -6.34
CA VAL A 199 -0.87 13.72 -6.03
C VAL A 199 -1.65 12.84 -5.07
N ALA A 200 -1.72 11.54 -5.31
CA ALA A 200 -2.42 10.59 -4.44
C ALA A 200 -1.80 10.55 -3.02
N TRP A 201 -0.47 10.58 -2.92
CA TRP A 201 0.23 10.65 -1.65
C TRP A 201 -0.13 11.92 -0.87
N THR A 202 -0.02 13.07 -1.53
CA THR A 202 -0.32 14.38 -0.90
C THR A 202 -1.77 14.46 -0.44
N GLU A 203 -2.72 13.92 -1.22
CA GLU A 203 -4.13 13.89 -0.82
C GLU A 203 -4.36 13.05 0.44
N VAL A 204 -3.71 11.89 0.54
CA VAL A 204 -3.98 10.93 1.64
C VAL A 204 -3.18 11.26 2.89
N PHE A 205 -1.94 11.74 2.76
CA PHE A 205 -0.99 11.92 3.86
C PHE A 205 -0.51 13.36 4.06
N GLY A 206 -0.72 14.26 3.09
CA GLY A 206 -0.34 15.66 3.23
C GLY A 206 -1.04 16.33 4.41
N THR A 207 -0.31 17.09 5.18
CA THR A 207 -0.88 17.97 6.22
C THR A 207 -1.73 19.05 5.55
N ARG A 208 -2.99 19.16 5.97
CA ARG A 208 -3.87 20.27 5.58
C ARG A 208 -3.54 21.51 6.38
#